data_0b5eab5e204177e9c61a6c1933c82d68
#
_entry.id   0b5eab5e204177e9c61a6c1933c82d68
#
_cell.length_a   1.000
_cell.length_b   1.000
_cell.length_c   1.000
_cell.angle_alpha   90.00
_cell.angle_beta   90.00
_cell.angle_gamma   90.00
#
_symmetry.space_group_name_H-M   'P 1'
#
loop_
_entity.id
_entity.type
_entity.pdbx_description
1 polymer ?
#
loop_
_entity_poly.entity_id
_entity_poly.type
_entity_poly.pdbx_seq_one_letter_code
_entity_poly.pdbx_strand_id
1 'polypeptide(L)'
;MEFFGNIIKGVMIGIANIIPGVSGGTMAVSLGIYDRLIGAVSGLFKEFKKNVAFLIPIIIGCGIGIVGFTYAIEYLLDKHTFVTCMAFVGLILGGLPAIIFSMKSKMTSGGIGVFGILAFVIAFVISGGMPLLKE
;
A
#
# COMPACT_ATOMS: atom_id res chain seq x y z
N MET A 1 -12.16 20.15 13.25
CA MET A 1 -12.24 19.83 11.80
C MET A 1 -11.11 18.91 11.31
N GLU A 2 -9.92 18.92 11.92
CA GLU A 2 -8.81 18.01 11.52
C GLU A 2 -9.11 16.52 11.77
N PHE A 3 -9.89 16.18 12.79
CA PHE A 3 -10.21 14.80 13.15
C PHE A 3 -10.96 14.07 12.02
N PHE A 4 -12.04 14.66 11.52
CA PHE A 4 -12.80 14.09 10.39
C PHE A 4 -11.98 14.05 9.09
N GLY A 5 -11.19 15.09 8.83
CA GLY A 5 -10.28 15.11 7.69
C GLY A 5 -9.26 13.97 7.73
N ASN A 6 -8.75 13.63 8.91
CA ASN A 6 -7.80 12.54 9.10
C ASN A 6 -8.47 11.16 8.95
N ILE A 7 -9.75 11.02 9.36
CA ILE A 7 -10.50 9.79 9.10
C ILE A 7 -10.67 9.56 7.59
N ILE A 8 -11.07 10.59 6.83
CA ILE A 8 -11.23 10.48 5.37
C ILE A 8 -9.91 10.12 4.70
N LYS A 9 -8.81 10.76 5.10
CA LYS A 9 -7.47 10.42 4.60
C LYS A 9 -7.08 8.98 4.95
N GLY A 10 -7.42 8.54 6.16
CA GLY A 10 -7.25 7.14 6.58
C GLY A 10 -8.03 6.16 5.70
N VAL A 11 -9.30 6.44 5.42
CA VAL A 11 -10.13 5.61 4.52
C VAL A 11 -9.51 5.49 3.14
N MET A 12 -9.03 6.59 2.56
CA MET A 12 -8.36 6.58 1.25
C MET A 12 -7.07 5.73 1.27
N ILE A 13 -6.28 5.83 2.34
CA ILE A 13 -5.07 5.01 2.52
C ILE A 13 -5.46 3.54 2.68
N GLY A 14 -6.50 3.23 3.44
CA GLY A 14 -7.00 1.87 3.63
C GLY A 14 -7.45 1.22 2.32
N ILE A 15 -8.23 1.93 1.52
CA ILE A 15 -8.67 1.49 0.18
C ILE A 15 -7.45 1.28 -0.73
N ALA A 16 -6.49 2.22 -0.74
CA ALA A 16 -5.30 2.12 -1.57
C ALA A 16 -4.43 0.89 -1.25
N ASN A 17 -4.44 0.41 0.00
CA ASN A 17 -3.70 -0.79 0.40
C ASN A 17 -4.32 -2.09 -0.14
N ILE A 18 -5.59 -2.09 -0.50
CA ILE A 18 -6.27 -3.29 -1.05
C ILE A 18 -6.16 -3.32 -2.57
N ILE A 19 -6.09 -2.16 -3.21
CA ILE A 19 -6.02 -2.07 -4.67
C ILE A 19 -4.64 -2.54 -5.16
N PRO A 20 -4.57 -3.60 -5.99
CA PRO A 20 -3.30 -4.06 -6.55
C PRO A 20 -2.61 -2.97 -7.38
N GLY A 21 -1.32 -2.78 -7.17
CA GLY A 21 -0.54 -1.75 -7.87
C GLY A 21 -0.59 -0.35 -7.25
N VAL A 22 -1.39 -0.14 -6.21
CA VAL A 22 -1.44 1.12 -5.45
C VAL A 22 -0.89 0.88 -4.03
N SER A 23 -0.09 1.80 -3.55
CA SER A 23 0.49 1.73 -2.19
C SER A 23 -0.15 2.79 -1.29
N GLY A 24 -0.52 2.39 -0.06
CA GLY A 24 -1.00 3.33 0.95
C GLY A 24 0.03 4.43 1.26
N GLY A 25 1.32 4.13 1.16
CA GLY A 25 2.38 5.12 1.28
C GLY A 25 2.33 6.18 0.17
N THR A 26 2.14 5.77 -1.08
CA THR A 26 1.96 6.69 -2.21
C THR A 26 0.72 7.55 -2.03
N MET A 27 -0.38 6.96 -1.53
CA MET A 27 -1.59 7.71 -1.20
C MET A 27 -1.33 8.72 -0.09
N ALA A 28 -0.60 8.36 0.97
CA ALA A 28 -0.24 9.29 2.05
C ALA A 28 0.61 10.48 1.56
N VAL A 29 1.52 10.25 0.61
CA VAL A 29 2.29 11.31 -0.06
C VAL A 29 1.36 12.21 -0.86
N SER A 30 0.47 11.65 -1.67
CA SER A 30 -0.50 12.42 -2.48
C SER A 30 -1.47 13.24 -1.62
N LEU A 31 -1.81 12.75 -0.44
CA LEU A 31 -2.63 13.47 0.55
C LEU A 31 -1.84 14.47 1.40
N GLY A 32 -0.53 14.59 1.19
CA GLY A 32 0.35 15.52 1.90
C GLY A 32 0.51 15.25 3.39
N ILE A 33 0.29 14.01 3.84
CA ILE A 33 0.39 13.64 5.25
C ILE A 33 1.52 12.66 5.57
N TYR A 34 2.27 12.23 4.56
CA TYR A 34 3.33 11.22 4.70
C TYR A 34 4.38 11.62 5.74
N ASP A 35 4.94 12.83 5.62
CA ASP A 35 6.00 13.30 6.54
C ASP A 35 5.49 13.43 7.98
N ARG A 36 4.24 13.90 8.14
CA ARG A 36 3.60 14.00 9.45
C ARG A 36 3.30 12.61 10.04
N LEU A 37 2.95 11.64 9.20
CA LEU A 37 2.74 10.24 9.58
C LEU A 37 4.04 9.61 10.09
N ILE A 38 5.12 9.72 9.32
CA ILE A 38 6.45 9.23 9.72
C ILE A 38 6.94 9.94 10.97
N GLY A 39 6.79 11.26 11.04
CA GLY A 39 7.14 12.06 12.22
C GLY A 39 6.36 11.65 13.46
N ALA A 40 5.06 11.38 13.35
CA ALA A 40 4.22 10.96 14.45
C ALA A 40 4.60 9.55 14.95
N VAL A 41 4.90 8.62 14.04
CA VAL A 41 5.36 7.27 14.39
C VAL A 41 6.75 7.31 15.04
N SER A 42 7.70 8.04 14.46
CA SER A 42 9.07 8.15 14.98
C SER A 42 9.14 8.91 16.31
N GLY A 43 8.25 9.89 16.49
CA GLY A 43 8.16 10.71 17.70
C GLY A 43 7.15 10.21 18.75
N LEU A 44 6.66 8.97 18.61
CA LEU A 44 5.60 8.41 19.46
C LEU A 44 5.97 8.48 20.95
N PHE A 45 7.22 8.25 21.30
CA PHE A 45 7.71 8.30 22.68
C PHE A 45 8.03 9.72 23.19
N LYS A 46 8.22 10.70 22.29
CA LYS A 46 8.55 12.08 22.67
C LYS A 46 7.31 12.95 22.95
N GLU A 47 6.28 12.83 22.12
CA GLU A 47 5.03 13.58 22.23
C GLU A 47 3.82 12.62 22.11
N PHE A 48 3.74 11.63 23.02
CA PHE A 48 2.78 10.51 22.93
C PHE A 48 1.35 10.98 22.71
N LYS A 49 0.83 11.90 23.53
CA LYS A 49 -0.57 12.35 23.45
C LYS A 49 -0.91 13.01 22.13
N LYS A 50 -0.03 13.82 21.59
CA LYS A 50 -0.23 14.57 20.35
C LYS A 50 -0.15 13.66 19.12
N ASN A 51 0.84 12.79 19.10
CA ASN A 51 1.06 11.86 17.98
C ASN A 51 -0.02 10.78 17.93
N VAL A 52 -0.42 10.24 19.07
CA VAL A 52 -1.53 9.28 19.17
C VAL A 52 -2.87 9.93 18.76
N ALA A 53 -3.15 11.13 19.20
CA ALA A 53 -4.36 11.87 18.82
C ALA A 53 -4.44 12.13 17.29
N PHE A 54 -3.28 12.25 16.62
CA PHE A 54 -3.21 12.37 15.17
C PHE A 54 -3.36 11.00 14.46
N LEU A 55 -2.73 9.95 14.99
CA LEU A 55 -2.72 8.62 14.39
C LEU A 55 -4.07 7.88 14.53
N ILE A 56 -4.74 8.01 15.68
CA ILE A 56 -6.02 7.30 15.95
C ILE A 56 -7.05 7.49 14.83
N PRO A 57 -7.41 8.72 14.42
CA PRO A 57 -8.41 8.91 13.37
C PRO A 57 -7.97 8.32 12.02
N ILE A 58 -6.68 8.34 11.72
CA ILE A 58 -6.14 7.75 10.49
C ILE A 58 -6.25 6.22 10.54
N ILE A 59 -5.91 5.60 11.68
CA ILE A 59 -6.01 4.15 11.86
C ILE A 59 -7.46 3.69 11.79
N ILE A 60 -8.37 4.40 12.45
CA ILE A 60 -9.81 4.11 12.39
C ILE A 60 -10.31 4.24 10.95
N GLY A 61 -9.97 5.33 10.26
CA GLY A 61 -10.31 5.53 8.86
C GLY A 61 -9.76 4.43 7.96
N CYS A 62 -8.49 4.04 8.17
CA CYS A 62 -7.85 2.95 7.43
C CYS A 62 -8.59 1.62 7.63
N GLY A 63 -8.95 1.28 8.86
CA GLY A 63 -9.75 0.09 9.18
C GLY A 63 -11.12 0.11 8.48
N ILE A 64 -11.83 1.23 8.52
CA ILE A 64 -13.11 1.40 7.82
C ILE A 64 -12.93 1.24 6.31
N GLY A 65 -11.89 1.85 5.74
CA GLY A 65 -11.57 1.76 4.32
C GLY A 65 -11.26 0.32 3.89
N ILE A 66 -10.45 -0.39 4.66
CA ILE A 66 -10.12 -1.80 4.41
C ILE A 66 -11.38 -2.67 4.45
N VAL A 67 -12.12 -2.63 5.55
CA VAL A 67 -13.32 -3.47 5.73
C VAL A 67 -14.37 -3.16 4.67
N GLY A 68 -14.70 -1.87 4.47
CA GLY A 68 -15.72 -1.46 3.51
C GLY A 68 -15.35 -1.83 2.08
N PHE A 69 -14.09 -1.63 1.69
CA PHE A 69 -13.64 -1.96 0.35
C PHE A 69 -13.49 -3.47 0.11
N THR A 70 -13.15 -4.24 1.15
CA THR A 70 -13.13 -5.71 1.06
C THR A 70 -14.50 -6.27 0.70
N TYR A 71 -15.56 -5.81 1.36
CA TYR A 71 -16.94 -6.20 1.00
C TYR A 71 -17.31 -5.79 -0.42
N ALA A 72 -16.88 -4.61 -0.87
CA ALA A 72 -17.13 -4.16 -2.24
C ALA A 72 -16.41 -5.06 -3.27
N ILE A 73 -15.16 -5.44 -3.00
CA ILE A 73 -14.41 -6.35 -3.88
C ILE A 73 -15.01 -7.76 -3.88
N GLU A 74 -15.41 -8.27 -2.73
CA GLU A 74 -16.08 -9.57 -2.61
C GLU A 74 -17.35 -9.61 -3.46
N TYR A 75 -18.20 -8.60 -3.35
CA TYR A 75 -19.40 -8.47 -4.18
C TYR A 75 -19.09 -8.39 -5.68
N LEU A 76 -18.05 -7.63 -6.06
CA LEU A 76 -17.60 -7.49 -7.45
C LEU A 76 -17.04 -8.80 -8.00
N LEU A 77 -16.31 -9.56 -7.19
CA LEU A 77 -15.79 -10.88 -7.58
C LEU A 77 -16.91 -11.91 -7.74
N ASP A 78 -17.91 -11.88 -6.88
CA ASP A 78 -19.08 -12.80 -6.98
C ASP A 78 -19.94 -12.52 -8.22
N LYS A 79 -20.25 -11.26 -8.50
CA LYS A 79 -21.15 -10.86 -9.57
C LYS A 79 -20.48 -10.65 -10.92
N HIS A 80 -19.24 -10.17 -10.92
CA HIS A 80 -18.51 -9.72 -12.12
C HIS A 80 -17.05 -10.14 -12.09
N THR A 81 -16.76 -11.40 -11.78
CA THR A 81 -15.41 -11.96 -11.61
C THR A 81 -14.47 -11.58 -12.75
N PHE A 82 -14.89 -11.79 -14.00
CA PHE A 82 -14.05 -11.53 -15.17
C PHE A 82 -13.68 -10.04 -15.31
N VAL A 83 -14.64 -9.13 -15.14
CA VAL A 83 -14.41 -7.68 -15.26
C VAL A 83 -13.50 -7.21 -14.13
N THR A 84 -13.70 -7.70 -12.92
CA THR A 84 -12.90 -7.34 -11.74
C THR A 84 -11.46 -7.83 -11.88
N CYS A 85 -11.25 -9.06 -12.35
CA CYS A 85 -9.92 -9.60 -12.62
C CYS A 85 -9.21 -8.80 -13.72
N MET A 86 -9.90 -8.45 -14.81
CA MET A 86 -9.33 -7.62 -15.87
C MET A 86 -8.97 -6.22 -15.40
N ALA A 87 -9.80 -5.61 -14.53
CA ALA A 87 -9.48 -4.33 -13.91
C ALA A 87 -8.21 -4.41 -13.06
N PHE A 88 -8.04 -5.47 -12.26
CA PHE A 88 -6.83 -5.68 -11.45
C PHE A 88 -5.59 -5.91 -12.31
N VAL A 89 -5.69 -6.70 -13.36
CA VAL A 89 -4.59 -6.87 -14.33
C VAL A 89 -4.21 -5.53 -14.94
N GLY A 90 -5.20 -4.72 -15.34
CA GLY A 90 -4.97 -3.38 -15.88
C GLY A 90 -4.28 -2.45 -14.88
N LEU A 91 -4.68 -2.48 -13.61
CA LEU A 91 -4.05 -1.68 -12.54
C LEU A 91 -2.60 -2.11 -12.28
N ILE A 92 -2.32 -3.42 -12.25
CA ILE A 92 -0.98 -3.96 -12.08
C ILE A 92 -0.09 -3.54 -13.26
N LEU A 93 -0.56 -3.74 -14.48
CA LEU A 93 0.18 -3.36 -15.69
C LEU A 93 0.37 -1.84 -15.78
N GLY A 94 -0.63 -1.06 -15.40
CA GLY A 94 -0.56 0.40 -15.35
C GLY A 94 0.39 0.92 -14.26
N GLY A 95 0.56 0.19 -13.16
CA GLY A 95 1.50 0.50 -12.09
C GLY A 95 2.96 0.17 -12.42
N LEU A 96 3.21 -0.80 -13.32
CA LEU A 96 4.56 -1.22 -13.70
C LEU A 96 5.45 -0.09 -14.22
N PRO A 97 5.01 0.81 -15.15
CA PRO A 97 5.83 1.91 -15.62
C PRO A 97 6.29 2.85 -14.50
N ALA A 98 5.41 3.12 -13.51
CA ALA A 98 5.74 3.96 -12.37
C ALA A 98 6.84 3.35 -11.50
N ILE A 99 6.80 2.03 -11.28
CA ILE A 99 7.81 1.28 -10.53
C ILE A 99 9.13 1.29 -11.30
N ILE A 100 9.11 0.99 -12.61
CA ILE A 100 10.30 0.98 -13.47
C ILE A 100 10.95 2.36 -13.50
N PHE A 101 10.15 3.44 -13.62
CA PHE A 101 10.65 4.81 -13.63
C PHE A 101 11.28 5.20 -12.29
N SER A 102 10.67 4.81 -11.18
CA SER A 102 11.21 5.04 -9.83
C SER A 102 12.51 4.26 -9.58
N MET A 103 12.61 3.05 -10.09
CA MET A 103 13.84 2.25 -10.04
C MET A 103 14.95 2.90 -10.88
N LYS A 104 14.65 3.33 -12.10
CA LYS A 104 15.62 3.97 -13.00
C LYS A 104 16.20 5.27 -12.41
N SER A 105 15.37 6.06 -11.73
CA SER A 105 15.81 7.28 -11.03
C SER A 105 16.76 7.00 -9.86
N LYS A 106 16.60 5.87 -9.17
CA LYS A 106 17.49 5.46 -8.07
C LYS A 106 18.73 4.69 -8.52
N MET A 107 18.69 4.05 -9.69
CA MET A 107 19.81 3.28 -10.24
C MET A 107 20.98 4.15 -10.72
N THR A 108 20.82 5.44 -10.86
CA THR A 108 21.92 6.37 -11.24
C THR A 108 22.97 6.50 -10.13
N SER A 109 22.71 6.03 -8.91
CA SER A 109 23.62 6.13 -7.77
C SER A 109 24.24 4.81 -7.28
N GLY A 110 23.95 3.68 -7.91
CA GLY A 110 24.56 2.39 -7.54
C GLY A 110 23.80 1.25 -8.22
N GLY A 111 24.45 0.55 -9.11
CA GLY A 111 23.86 -0.56 -9.86
C GLY A 111 23.15 -1.58 -8.97
N ILE A 112 22.21 -2.32 -9.57
CA ILE A 112 21.60 -3.48 -8.91
C ILE A 112 22.73 -4.43 -8.57
N GLY A 113 23.22 -4.37 -7.34
CA GLY A 113 24.25 -5.28 -6.88
C GLY A 113 23.77 -6.73 -7.00
N VAL A 114 24.70 -7.65 -7.17
CA VAL A 114 24.45 -9.10 -7.17
C VAL A 114 23.48 -9.51 -6.02
N PHE A 115 23.50 -8.78 -4.92
CA PHE A 115 22.62 -8.95 -3.76
C PHE A 115 21.13 -8.70 -4.08
N GLY A 116 20.82 -7.72 -4.93
CA GLY A 116 19.44 -7.43 -5.35
C GLY A 116 18.87 -8.51 -6.27
N ILE A 117 19.70 -9.04 -7.18
CA ILE A 117 19.32 -10.16 -8.06
C ILE A 117 19.12 -11.43 -7.25
N LEU A 118 20.02 -11.72 -6.30
CA LEU A 118 19.90 -12.86 -5.39
C LEU A 118 18.62 -12.78 -4.54
N ALA A 119 18.34 -11.63 -3.94
CA ALA A 119 17.12 -11.40 -3.16
C ALA A 119 15.86 -11.59 -4.00
N PHE A 120 15.85 -11.10 -5.25
CA PHE A 120 14.73 -11.29 -6.19
C PHE A 120 14.51 -12.75 -6.53
N VAL A 121 15.58 -13.49 -6.87
CA VAL A 121 15.51 -14.93 -7.20
C VAL A 121 15.01 -15.73 -5.99
N ILE A 122 15.53 -15.46 -4.79
CA ILE A 122 15.08 -16.14 -3.56
C ILE A 122 13.60 -15.85 -3.30
N ALA A 123 13.16 -14.61 -3.38
CA ALA A 123 11.76 -14.24 -3.21
C ALA A 123 10.85 -14.90 -4.25
N PHE A 124 11.30 -14.97 -5.50
CA PHE A 124 10.58 -15.63 -6.59
C PHE A 124 10.44 -17.14 -6.38
N VAL A 125 11.52 -17.80 -5.96
CA VAL A 125 11.54 -19.26 -5.66
C VAL A 125 10.63 -19.57 -4.46
N ILE A 126 10.68 -18.75 -3.40
CA ILE A 126 9.81 -18.93 -2.21
C ILE A 126 8.35 -18.74 -2.61
N SER A 127 8.04 -17.67 -3.35
CA SER A 127 6.67 -17.37 -3.79
C SER A 127 6.11 -18.43 -4.73
N GLY A 128 6.92 -18.95 -5.66
CA GLY A 128 6.52 -20.02 -6.61
C GLY A 128 6.52 -21.41 -5.98
N GLY A 129 7.30 -21.65 -4.92
CA GLY A 129 7.38 -22.93 -4.22
C GLY A 129 6.28 -23.13 -3.17
N MET A 130 5.69 -22.05 -2.66
CA MET A 130 4.63 -22.13 -1.63
C MET A 130 3.38 -22.93 -2.05
N PRO A 131 2.86 -22.84 -3.28
CA PRO A 131 1.74 -23.67 -3.70
C PRO A 131 2.09 -25.15 -3.82
N LEU A 132 3.36 -25.50 -4.07
CA LEU A 132 3.82 -26.91 -4.18
C LEU A 132 3.99 -27.60 -2.82
N LEU A 133 4.08 -26.84 -1.73
CA LEU A 133 4.17 -27.36 -0.36
C LEU A 133 2.80 -27.58 0.31
N LYS A 134 1.70 -27.29 -0.40
CA LYS A 134 0.33 -27.32 0.13
C LYS A 134 -0.49 -28.52 -0.36
N GLU A 135 0.14 -29.44 -1.10
CA GLU A 135 -0.45 -30.74 -1.48
C GLU A 135 -0.04 -31.85 -0.52
#